data_cba166c954584d601e1935b9a7a483cb
#
_entry.id   cba166c954584d601e1935b9a7a483cb
#
_cell.length_a   1.000
_cell.length_b   1.000
_cell.length_c   1.000
_cell.angle_alpha   90.00
_cell.angle_beta   90.00
_cell.angle_gamma   90.00
#
_symmetry.space_group_name_H-M   'P 1'
#
loop_
_entity.id
_entity.type
_entity.pdbx_description
1 polymer ?
#
loop_
_entity_poly.entity_id
_entity_poly.type
_entity_poly.pdbx_seq_one_letter_code
_entity_poly.pdbx_strand_id
1 'polypeptide(L)'
;TDDSTTICKVPRYLNVKLKEAGEEWIKVTYNGKDGYLKTTNITSEAVTPIIKEKNRVATLKNNLNIDMDLSSPSGLTLSDYKTVLSNNLSDKNKIFEQNAEVFYKAEQKYKVNGIFIAAVGIHESAWGTSKIASDKKNLFGFTAYDSDPYNSATTFDSYENAINKVAETLSTKYLHTAGTKIGDDLIA
;
A
#
# COMPACT_ATOMS: atom_id res chain seq x y z
N THR A 1 17.99 -32.78 8.00
CA THR A 1 18.86 -33.28 9.09
C THR A 1 19.34 -32.10 9.88
N ASP A 2 18.94 -32.04 11.14
CA ASP A 2 19.29 -30.94 12.04
C ASP A 2 20.70 -31.19 12.60
N ASP A 3 21.70 -30.78 11.83
CA ASP A 3 23.12 -30.85 12.22
C ASP A 3 23.55 -29.62 13.04
N SER A 4 22.61 -28.92 13.65
CA SER A 4 22.91 -27.73 14.43
C SER A 4 23.56 -28.10 15.77
N THR A 5 24.75 -27.57 16.01
CA THR A 5 25.44 -27.72 17.30
C THR A 5 24.85 -26.76 18.33
N THR A 6 24.46 -27.28 19.49
CA THR A 6 24.06 -26.44 20.62
C THR A 6 25.24 -25.61 21.12
N ILE A 7 25.20 -24.30 20.92
CA ILE A 7 26.27 -23.37 21.31
C ILE A 7 26.25 -23.14 22.83
N CYS A 8 25.05 -22.95 23.40
CA CYS A 8 24.85 -22.80 24.85
C CYS A 8 23.36 -22.97 25.20
N LYS A 9 23.06 -23.16 26.47
CA LYS A 9 21.69 -23.13 27.01
C LYS A 9 21.38 -21.70 27.47
N VAL A 10 20.28 -21.15 27.00
CA VAL A 10 19.75 -19.85 27.45
C VAL A 10 18.73 -20.14 28.58
N PRO A 11 18.92 -19.58 29.77
CA PRO A 11 17.97 -19.76 30.89
C PRO A 11 16.57 -19.23 30.49
N ARG A 12 15.52 -19.83 31.11
CA ARG A 12 14.13 -19.31 30.92
C ARG A 12 14.01 -17.90 31.48
N TYR A 13 13.16 -17.11 30.83
CA TYR A 13 12.86 -15.72 31.21
C TYR A 13 14.03 -14.75 31.11
N LEU A 14 15.03 -15.07 30.28
CA LEU A 14 16.13 -14.18 30.03
C LEU A 14 15.88 -13.34 28.78
N ASN A 15 16.18 -12.05 28.87
CA ASN A 15 16.15 -11.17 27.72
C ASN A 15 17.38 -11.41 26.84
N VAL A 16 17.15 -11.69 25.57
CA VAL A 16 18.20 -11.81 24.55
C VAL A 16 18.07 -10.69 23.53
N LYS A 17 19.18 -10.25 22.95
CA LYS A 17 19.13 -9.22 21.91
C LYS A 17 18.76 -9.87 20.58
N LEU A 18 17.59 -9.50 20.05
CA LEU A 18 17.15 -9.91 18.73
C LEU A 18 18.03 -9.24 17.66
N LYS A 19 18.57 -10.04 16.73
CA LYS A 19 19.30 -9.57 15.55
C LYS A 19 18.50 -9.74 14.28
N GLU A 20 17.81 -10.85 14.13
CA GLU A 20 17.05 -11.17 12.93
C GLU A 20 15.83 -12.03 13.30
N ALA A 21 14.68 -11.70 12.74
CA ALA A 21 13.46 -12.47 12.91
C ALA A 21 13.26 -13.43 11.74
N GLY A 22 13.00 -14.71 12.04
CA GLY A 22 12.61 -15.73 11.09
C GLY A 22 11.27 -16.36 11.50
N GLU A 23 10.68 -17.14 10.63
CA GLU A 23 9.39 -17.80 10.91
C GLU A 23 9.55 -18.93 11.92
N GLU A 24 10.53 -19.78 11.73
CA GLU A 24 10.81 -20.94 12.59
C GLU A 24 11.95 -20.65 13.57
N TRP A 25 12.92 -19.86 13.15
CA TRP A 25 14.12 -19.54 13.93
C TRP A 25 14.36 -18.04 13.96
N ILE A 26 14.80 -17.52 15.10
CA ILE A 26 15.29 -16.16 15.25
C ILE A 26 16.77 -16.15 15.59
N LYS A 27 17.50 -15.17 15.03
CA LYS A 27 18.89 -14.92 15.37
C LYS A 27 18.98 -13.99 16.58
N VAL A 28 19.71 -14.41 17.59
CA VAL A 28 19.88 -13.67 18.83
C VAL A 28 21.36 -13.60 19.24
N THR A 29 21.69 -12.62 20.06
CA THR A 29 22.97 -12.57 20.77
C THR A 29 22.72 -12.82 22.25
N TYR A 30 23.47 -13.76 22.81
CA TYR A 30 23.50 -14.06 24.23
C TYR A 30 24.95 -14.22 24.69
N ASN A 31 25.34 -13.49 25.76
CA ASN A 31 26.72 -13.47 26.29
C ASN A 31 27.78 -13.25 25.20
N GLY A 32 27.51 -12.31 24.27
CA GLY A 32 28.43 -11.98 23.17
C GLY A 32 28.51 -13.01 22.04
N LYS A 33 27.77 -14.09 22.11
CA LYS A 33 27.69 -15.12 21.07
C LYS A 33 26.39 -15.01 20.28
N ASP A 34 26.48 -15.10 18.97
CA ASP A 34 25.33 -15.19 18.09
C ASP A 34 24.88 -16.63 17.94
N GLY A 35 23.57 -16.83 17.92
CA GLY A 35 22.96 -18.15 17.74
C GLY A 35 21.50 -18.02 17.31
N TYR A 36 20.84 -19.18 17.16
CA TYR A 36 19.44 -19.27 16.76
C TYR A 36 18.60 -19.92 17.85
N LEU A 37 17.42 -19.37 18.05
CA LEU A 37 16.39 -19.94 18.93
C LEU A 37 15.14 -20.24 18.11
N LYS A 38 14.46 -21.36 18.39
CA LYS A 38 13.15 -21.63 17.80
C LYS A 38 12.14 -20.60 18.28
N THR A 39 11.32 -20.09 17.37
CA THR A 39 10.25 -19.12 17.68
C THR A 39 9.27 -19.67 18.72
N THR A 40 9.04 -21.00 18.72
CA THR A 40 8.20 -21.69 19.72
C THR A 40 8.74 -21.60 21.16
N ASN A 41 10.03 -21.33 21.33
CA ASN A 41 10.68 -21.23 22.64
C ASN A 41 10.74 -19.80 23.18
N ILE A 42 10.12 -18.85 22.47
CA ILE A 42 10.16 -17.43 22.80
C ILE A 42 8.74 -16.91 22.95
N THR A 43 8.47 -16.40 24.13
CA THR A 43 7.28 -15.62 24.41
C THR A 43 7.69 -14.15 24.51
N SER A 44 7.91 -13.48 23.39
CA SER A 44 8.26 -12.07 23.41
C SER A 44 7.20 -11.29 22.66
N GLU A 45 6.58 -10.36 23.34
CA GLU A 45 5.69 -9.35 22.72
C GLU A 45 6.39 -8.56 21.61
N ALA A 46 7.74 -8.45 21.67
CA ALA A 46 8.54 -7.75 20.67
C ALA A 46 8.77 -8.55 19.38
N VAL A 47 8.80 -9.86 19.41
CA VAL A 47 9.03 -10.72 18.22
C VAL A 47 7.77 -10.88 17.38
N THR A 48 6.63 -10.99 18.03
CA THR A 48 5.34 -11.16 17.36
C THR A 48 5.03 -10.04 16.34
N PRO A 49 5.22 -8.74 16.66
CA PRO A 49 5.04 -7.66 15.68
C PRO A 49 6.00 -7.76 14.49
N ILE A 50 7.26 -8.13 14.72
CA ILE A 50 8.28 -8.26 13.67
C ILE A 50 7.92 -9.40 12.71
N ILE A 51 7.51 -10.56 13.24
CA ILE A 51 7.07 -11.70 12.43
C ILE A 51 5.81 -11.35 11.63
N LYS A 52 4.82 -10.70 12.28
CA LYS A 52 3.60 -10.25 11.60
C LYS A 52 3.92 -9.31 10.45
N GLU A 53 4.81 -8.34 10.66
CA GLU A 53 5.22 -7.40 9.64
C GLU A 53 5.96 -8.08 8.48
N LYS A 54 6.87 -9.02 8.77
CA LYS A 54 7.57 -9.80 7.74
C LYS A 54 6.58 -10.61 6.90
N ASN A 55 5.62 -11.27 7.53
CA ASN A 55 4.59 -12.05 6.83
C ASN A 55 3.68 -11.14 6.00
N ARG A 56 3.30 -9.96 6.52
CA ARG A 56 2.55 -8.95 5.78
C ARG A 56 3.30 -8.52 4.52
N VAL A 57 4.58 -8.16 4.64
CA VAL A 57 5.41 -7.74 3.50
C VAL A 57 5.56 -8.86 2.48
N ALA A 58 5.74 -10.11 2.91
CA ALA A 58 5.81 -11.26 2.01
C ALA A 58 4.48 -11.46 1.24
N THR A 59 3.35 -11.36 1.92
CA THR A 59 2.02 -11.43 1.30
C THR A 59 1.81 -10.32 0.29
N LEU A 60 2.18 -9.08 0.62
CA LEU A 60 2.07 -7.93 -0.29
C LEU A 60 2.91 -8.11 -1.55
N LYS A 61 4.15 -8.61 -1.42
CA LYS A 61 5.01 -8.89 -2.58
C LYS A 61 4.41 -9.91 -3.54
N ASN A 62 3.63 -10.86 -3.02
CA ASN A 62 2.95 -11.86 -3.85
C ASN A 62 1.67 -11.32 -4.49
N ASN A 63 0.98 -10.38 -3.83
CA ASN A 63 -0.32 -9.86 -4.27
C ASN A 63 -0.22 -8.62 -5.16
N LEU A 64 0.82 -7.79 -4.99
CA LEU A 64 1.04 -6.60 -5.81
C LEU A 64 1.86 -6.95 -7.06
N ASN A 65 1.17 -7.44 -8.08
CA ASN A 65 1.74 -7.83 -9.39
C ASN A 65 0.76 -7.43 -10.50
N ILE A 66 1.09 -7.78 -11.75
CA ILE A 66 0.26 -7.45 -12.93
C ILE A 66 -1.14 -8.07 -12.90
N ASP A 67 -1.28 -9.21 -12.21
CA ASP A 67 -2.54 -9.97 -12.10
C ASP A 67 -3.29 -9.64 -10.79
N MET A 68 -2.91 -8.55 -10.09
CA MET A 68 -3.54 -8.18 -8.83
C MET A 68 -5.04 -7.89 -9.01
N ASP A 69 -5.82 -8.26 -8.00
CA ASP A 69 -7.24 -7.94 -7.95
C ASP A 69 -7.45 -6.43 -7.69
N LEU A 70 -8.03 -5.74 -8.66
CA LEU A 70 -8.31 -4.31 -8.57
C LEU A 70 -9.59 -4.00 -7.77
N SER A 71 -10.45 -4.99 -7.55
CA SER A 71 -11.69 -4.86 -6.78
C SER A 71 -11.48 -5.05 -5.27
N SER A 72 -10.24 -5.12 -4.83
CA SER A 72 -9.84 -5.28 -3.44
C SER A 72 -8.80 -4.25 -3.02
N PRO A 73 -8.80 -3.81 -1.75
CA PRO A 73 -7.73 -2.98 -1.20
C PRO A 73 -6.35 -3.64 -1.38
N SER A 74 -5.34 -2.83 -1.62
CA SER A 74 -3.95 -3.28 -1.81
C SER A 74 -3.35 -4.00 -0.60
N GLY A 75 -3.92 -3.79 0.58
CA GLY A 75 -3.38 -4.24 1.87
C GLY A 75 -2.22 -3.38 2.38
N LEU A 76 -1.86 -2.32 1.68
CA LEU A 76 -0.88 -1.34 2.14
C LEU A 76 -1.43 -0.49 3.30
N THR A 77 -0.56 -0.14 4.22
CA THR A 77 -0.87 0.83 5.29
C THR A 77 -0.73 2.26 4.79
N LEU A 78 -1.28 3.22 5.52
CA LEU A 78 -1.06 4.65 5.24
C LEU A 78 0.44 5.00 5.20
N SER A 79 1.24 4.40 6.07
CA SER A 79 2.70 4.59 6.08
C SER A 79 3.36 4.10 4.80
N ASP A 80 2.89 2.96 4.27
CA ASP A 80 3.37 2.43 3.00
C ASP A 80 3.04 3.37 1.84
N TYR A 81 1.79 3.88 1.78
CA TYR A 81 1.38 4.87 0.78
C TYR A 81 2.26 6.12 0.80
N LYS A 82 2.48 6.67 1.99
CA LYS A 82 3.37 7.83 2.17
C LYS A 82 4.80 7.53 1.72
N THR A 83 5.30 6.33 1.96
CA THR A 83 6.65 5.92 1.54
C THR A 83 6.75 5.73 0.03
N VAL A 84 5.79 5.03 -0.57
CA VAL A 84 5.81 4.70 -2.00
C VAL A 84 5.63 5.94 -2.87
N LEU A 85 4.76 6.88 -2.45
CA LEU A 85 4.45 8.09 -3.21
C LEU A 85 5.36 9.27 -2.86
N SER A 86 6.29 9.13 -1.91
CA SER A 86 7.21 10.20 -1.53
C SER A 86 8.52 10.16 -2.31
N ASN A 87 9.21 11.31 -2.32
CA ASN A 87 10.57 11.46 -2.83
C ASN A 87 10.79 11.04 -4.30
N ASN A 88 9.75 10.98 -5.11
CA ASN A 88 9.90 10.73 -6.54
C ASN A 88 10.28 12.03 -7.26
N LEU A 89 11.41 12.01 -7.96
CA LEU A 89 11.92 13.19 -8.68
C LEU A 89 11.02 13.63 -9.84
N SER A 90 10.17 12.75 -10.35
CA SER A 90 9.19 13.08 -11.39
C SER A 90 7.97 13.82 -10.84
N ASP A 91 7.64 13.67 -9.55
CA ASP A 91 6.58 14.41 -8.86
C ASP A 91 7.05 15.83 -8.47
N LYS A 92 7.34 16.64 -9.48
CA LYS A 92 7.92 17.98 -9.32
C LYS A 92 7.08 18.91 -8.44
N ASN A 93 5.76 18.76 -8.50
CA ASN A 93 4.80 19.58 -7.76
C ASN A 93 4.35 18.93 -6.46
N LYS A 94 4.92 17.78 -6.08
CA LYS A 94 4.57 17.02 -4.88
C LYS A 94 3.10 16.63 -4.81
N ILE A 95 2.43 16.46 -5.95
CA ILE A 95 1.00 16.19 -6.02
C ILE A 95 0.69 14.80 -5.47
N PHE A 96 1.42 13.78 -5.89
CA PHE A 96 1.21 12.40 -5.42
C PHE A 96 1.67 12.22 -3.99
N GLU A 97 2.80 12.79 -3.62
CA GLU A 97 3.30 12.80 -2.24
C GLU A 97 2.28 13.43 -1.28
N GLN A 98 1.76 14.62 -1.60
CA GLN A 98 0.79 15.33 -0.75
C GLN A 98 -0.58 14.63 -0.68
N ASN A 99 -0.97 13.90 -1.71
CA ASN A 99 -2.25 13.18 -1.79
C ASN A 99 -2.15 11.69 -1.44
N ALA A 100 -1.02 11.22 -0.92
CA ALA A 100 -0.83 9.81 -0.54
C ALA A 100 -1.93 9.29 0.41
N GLU A 101 -2.33 10.11 1.38
CA GLU A 101 -3.42 9.79 2.31
C GLU A 101 -4.79 9.74 1.63
N VAL A 102 -5.00 10.56 0.60
CA VAL A 102 -6.26 10.57 -0.17
C VAL A 102 -6.40 9.26 -0.96
N PHE A 103 -5.35 8.79 -1.62
CA PHE A 103 -5.36 7.48 -2.30
C PHE A 103 -5.64 6.33 -1.33
N TYR A 104 -5.00 6.34 -0.16
CA TYR A 104 -5.27 5.36 0.89
C TYR A 104 -6.73 5.39 1.36
N LYS A 105 -7.28 6.57 1.68
CA LYS A 105 -8.67 6.72 2.10
C LYS A 105 -9.66 6.31 1.02
N ALA A 106 -9.40 6.66 -0.24
CA ALA A 106 -10.22 6.24 -1.38
C ALA A 106 -10.26 4.72 -1.52
N GLU A 107 -9.11 4.04 -1.38
CA GLU A 107 -9.04 2.58 -1.33
C GLU A 107 -9.94 2.01 -0.23
N GLN A 108 -9.84 2.54 1.00
CA GLN A 108 -10.62 2.05 2.14
C GLN A 108 -12.12 2.28 1.95
N LYS A 109 -12.49 3.42 1.38
CA LYS A 109 -13.89 3.80 1.17
C LYS A 109 -14.54 3.02 0.02
N TYR A 110 -13.89 3.00 -1.14
CA TYR A 110 -14.48 2.46 -2.37
C TYR A 110 -14.12 1.00 -2.65
N LYS A 111 -13.29 0.38 -1.81
CA LYS A 111 -12.85 -1.02 -1.94
C LYS A 111 -12.19 -1.34 -3.28
N VAL A 112 -11.42 -0.39 -3.81
CA VAL A 112 -10.63 -0.52 -5.03
C VAL A 112 -9.15 -0.39 -4.70
N ASN A 113 -8.29 -0.97 -5.53
CA ASN A 113 -6.85 -0.88 -5.31
C ASN A 113 -6.35 0.57 -5.51
N GLY A 114 -6.01 1.26 -4.42
CA GLY A 114 -5.61 2.67 -4.45
C GLY A 114 -4.24 2.90 -5.08
N ILE A 115 -3.33 1.92 -5.05
CA ILE A 115 -2.04 1.99 -5.74
C ILE A 115 -2.24 1.93 -7.25
N PHE A 116 -3.18 1.12 -7.72
CA PHE A 116 -3.57 1.13 -9.13
C PHE A 116 -4.12 2.50 -9.54
N ILE A 117 -5.02 3.10 -8.74
CA ILE A 117 -5.54 4.44 -9.02
C ILE A 117 -4.40 5.48 -9.07
N ALA A 118 -3.45 5.42 -8.14
CA ALA A 118 -2.30 6.32 -8.16
C ALA A 118 -1.44 6.12 -9.42
N ALA A 119 -1.19 4.87 -9.83
CA ALA A 119 -0.42 4.55 -11.03
C ALA A 119 -1.10 5.07 -12.31
N VAL A 120 -2.42 4.93 -12.43
CA VAL A 120 -3.20 5.50 -13.54
C VAL A 120 -3.07 7.02 -13.52
N GLY A 121 -3.29 7.67 -12.38
CA GLY A 121 -3.14 9.13 -12.27
C GLY A 121 -1.76 9.63 -12.65
N ILE A 122 -0.70 8.91 -12.26
CA ILE A 122 0.69 9.21 -12.65
C ILE A 122 0.85 9.14 -14.17
N HIS A 123 0.37 8.07 -14.77
CA HIS A 123 0.49 7.83 -16.22
C HIS A 123 -0.28 8.88 -17.01
N GLU A 124 -1.55 9.08 -16.73
CA GLU A 124 -2.46 9.98 -17.46
C GLU A 124 -2.09 11.47 -17.31
N SER A 125 -1.53 11.85 -16.17
CA SER A 125 -1.18 13.25 -15.89
C SER A 125 0.29 13.59 -16.09
N ALA A 126 1.14 12.63 -16.47
CA ALA A 126 2.59 12.79 -16.46
C ALA A 126 3.07 13.34 -15.10
N TRP A 127 2.75 12.63 -14.01
CA TRP A 127 3.05 13.06 -12.63
C TRP A 127 2.39 14.40 -12.27
N GLY A 128 1.18 14.65 -12.73
CA GLY A 128 0.44 15.89 -12.43
C GLY A 128 0.97 17.13 -13.16
N THR A 129 1.89 16.97 -14.13
CA THR A 129 2.48 18.11 -14.86
C THR A 129 1.71 18.49 -16.12
N SER A 130 0.77 17.66 -16.58
CA SER A 130 -0.06 17.98 -17.75
C SER A 130 -0.93 19.23 -17.49
N LYS A 131 -1.27 19.96 -18.55
CA LYS A 131 -2.08 21.16 -18.44
C LYS A 131 -3.46 20.90 -17.83
N ILE A 132 -4.10 19.79 -18.18
CA ILE A 132 -5.38 19.37 -17.60
C ILE A 132 -5.22 19.08 -16.09
N ALA A 133 -4.16 18.39 -15.69
CA ALA A 133 -3.90 18.10 -14.29
C ALA A 133 -3.68 19.37 -13.46
N SER A 134 -2.87 20.31 -13.95
CA SER A 134 -2.54 21.54 -13.23
C SER A 134 -3.71 22.52 -13.13
N ASP A 135 -4.34 22.82 -14.26
CA ASP A 135 -5.37 23.86 -14.37
C ASP A 135 -6.72 23.38 -13.81
N LYS A 136 -7.06 22.11 -14.08
CA LYS A 136 -8.38 21.53 -13.75
C LYS A 136 -8.37 20.56 -12.58
N LYS A 137 -7.23 20.33 -11.93
CA LYS A 137 -7.06 19.32 -10.85
C LYS A 137 -7.48 17.91 -11.28
N ASN A 138 -7.38 17.61 -12.57
CA ASN A 138 -7.85 16.37 -13.17
C ASN A 138 -6.66 15.48 -13.55
N LEU A 139 -6.28 14.57 -12.67
CA LEU A 139 -5.15 13.66 -12.83
C LEU A 139 -5.42 12.52 -13.82
N PHE A 140 -6.66 12.33 -14.27
CA PHE A 140 -7.10 11.13 -14.96
C PHE A 140 -7.64 11.40 -16.37
N GLY A 141 -7.59 12.64 -16.84
CA GLY A 141 -8.25 13.00 -18.08
C GLY A 141 -9.77 12.74 -18.05
N PHE A 142 -10.38 12.77 -16.86
CA PHE A 142 -11.80 12.44 -16.70
C PHE A 142 -12.67 13.33 -17.60
N THR A 143 -13.47 12.70 -18.49
CA THR A 143 -14.27 13.31 -19.56
C THR A 143 -13.48 14.10 -20.63
N ALA A 144 -12.17 13.93 -20.71
CA ALA A 144 -11.40 14.48 -21.82
C ALA A 144 -11.68 13.69 -23.12
N TYR A 145 -12.39 14.28 -24.07
CA TYR A 145 -12.70 13.65 -25.35
C TYR A 145 -11.65 14.03 -26.39
N ASP A 146 -11.28 13.08 -27.25
CA ASP A 146 -10.22 13.24 -28.26
C ASP A 146 -10.42 14.46 -29.21
N SER A 147 -11.68 14.85 -29.43
CA SER A 147 -12.00 16.01 -30.29
C SER A 147 -11.62 17.36 -29.67
N ASP A 148 -11.65 17.48 -28.36
CA ASP A 148 -11.27 18.67 -27.60
C ASP A 148 -10.93 18.28 -26.14
N PRO A 149 -9.78 17.68 -25.90
CA PRO A 149 -9.45 17.12 -24.60
C PRO A 149 -9.43 18.14 -23.45
N TYR A 150 -8.92 19.34 -23.74
CA TYR A 150 -8.81 20.35 -22.71
C TYR A 150 -10.17 20.93 -22.30
N ASN A 151 -11.01 21.33 -23.24
CA ASN A 151 -12.29 21.96 -22.89
C ASN A 151 -13.30 20.94 -22.35
N SER A 152 -13.31 19.70 -22.85
CA SER A 152 -14.21 18.65 -22.40
C SER A 152 -13.83 18.05 -21.04
N ALA A 153 -12.56 18.12 -20.64
CA ALA A 153 -12.12 17.56 -19.37
C ALA A 153 -12.80 18.23 -18.16
N THR A 154 -13.32 17.41 -17.25
CA THR A 154 -13.93 17.90 -16.00
C THR A 154 -12.92 18.72 -15.19
N THR A 155 -13.38 19.86 -14.68
CA THR A 155 -12.64 20.63 -13.67
C THR A 155 -13.09 20.20 -12.27
N PHE A 156 -12.13 19.87 -11.42
CA PHE A 156 -12.35 19.53 -10.02
C PHE A 156 -11.90 20.67 -9.10
N ASP A 157 -12.53 20.80 -7.94
CA ASP A 157 -12.11 21.79 -6.94
C ASP A 157 -10.77 21.44 -6.29
N SER A 158 -10.46 20.13 -6.21
CA SER A 158 -9.22 19.61 -5.64
C SER A 158 -8.80 18.29 -6.29
N TYR A 159 -7.53 17.91 -6.11
CA TYR A 159 -7.06 16.57 -6.47
C TYR A 159 -7.77 15.47 -5.67
N GLU A 160 -8.14 15.75 -4.42
CA GLU A 160 -8.94 14.84 -3.61
C GLU A 160 -10.28 14.51 -4.25
N ASN A 161 -10.99 15.53 -4.77
CA ASN A 161 -12.26 15.32 -5.45
C ASN A 161 -12.10 14.49 -6.74
N ALA A 162 -11.03 14.71 -7.50
CA ALA A 162 -10.71 13.93 -8.69
C ALA A 162 -10.41 12.46 -8.34
N ILE A 163 -9.58 12.22 -7.33
CA ILE A 163 -9.22 10.88 -6.87
C ILE A 163 -10.46 10.11 -6.37
N ASN A 164 -11.27 10.74 -5.53
CA ASN A 164 -12.50 10.13 -5.04
C ASN A 164 -13.49 9.84 -6.17
N LYS A 165 -13.65 10.75 -7.13
CA LYS A 165 -14.56 10.56 -8.27
C LYS A 165 -14.16 9.38 -9.15
N VAL A 166 -12.87 9.21 -9.43
CA VAL A 166 -12.36 8.07 -10.21
C VAL A 166 -12.48 6.77 -9.42
N ALA A 167 -12.12 6.77 -8.13
CA ALA A 167 -12.29 5.61 -7.27
C ALA A 167 -13.75 5.15 -7.18
N GLU A 168 -14.69 6.08 -6.98
CA GLU A 168 -16.12 5.82 -6.99
C GLU A 168 -16.57 5.21 -8.33
N THR A 169 -16.15 5.82 -9.43
CA THR A 169 -16.55 5.38 -10.78
C THR A 169 -16.03 3.99 -11.09
N LEU A 170 -14.76 3.70 -10.77
CA LEU A 170 -14.18 2.35 -10.93
C LEU A 170 -14.92 1.33 -10.08
N SER A 171 -15.17 1.66 -8.82
CA SER A 171 -15.89 0.81 -7.90
C SER A 171 -17.30 0.47 -8.42
N THR A 172 -18.13 1.50 -8.63
CA THR A 172 -19.56 1.33 -8.87
C THR A 172 -19.92 0.92 -10.29
N LYS A 173 -19.08 1.24 -11.28
CA LYS A 173 -19.40 0.97 -12.70
C LYS A 173 -18.63 -0.19 -13.31
N TYR A 174 -17.51 -0.60 -12.72
CA TYR A 174 -16.61 -1.55 -13.39
C TYR A 174 -16.20 -2.74 -12.52
N LEU A 175 -15.95 -2.56 -11.21
CA LEU A 175 -15.28 -3.56 -10.39
C LEU A 175 -16.20 -4.31 -9.43
N HIS A 176 -17.30 -3.71 -8.99
CA HIS A 176 -18.24 -4.35 -8.06
C HIS A 176 -19.59 -4.60 -8.71
N THR A 177 -20.22 -5.68 -8.28
CA THR A 177 -21.56 -6.06 -8.73
C THR A 177 -22.63 -5.35 -7.90
N ALA A 178 -23.86 -5.26 -8.45
CA ALA A 178 -25.03 -4.77 -7.72
C ALA A 178 -25.18 -5.51 -6.37
N GLY A 179 -25.58 -4.78 -5.35
CA GLY A 179 -25.70 -5.31 -3.99
C GLY A 179 -24.41 -5.24 -3.15
N THR A 180 -23.27 -4.86 -3.73
CA THR A 180 -22.04 -4.65 -2.97
C THR A 180 -22.11 -3.34 -2.19
N LYS A 181 -21.82 -3.41 -0.89
CA LYS A 181 -21.78 -2.21 -0.04
C LYS A 181 -20.44 -1.48 -0.19
N ILE A 182 -20.48 -0.22 -0.64
CA ILE A 182 -19.32 0.64 -0.86
C ILE A 182 -19.51 1.94 -0.06
N GLY A 183 -18.57 2.22 0.85
CA GLY A 183 -18.73 3.33 1.78
C GLY A 183 -19.98 3.12 2.65
N ASP A 184 -20.86 4.10 2.68
CA ASP A 184 -22.14 4.01 3.38
C ASP A 184 -23.31 3.60 2.47
N ASP A 185 -23.05 3.51 1.16
CA ASP A 185 -24.06 3.22 0.14
C ASP A 185 -24.01 1.76 -0.35
N LEU A 186 -25.16 1.28 -0.82
CA LEU A 186 -25.28 0.00 -1.52
C LEU A 186 -25.32 0.28 -3.02
N ILE A 187 -24.52 -0.47 -3.80
CA ILE A 187 -24.61 -0.41 -5.26
C ILE A 187 -25.95 -1.03 -5.70
N ALA A 188 -26.76 -0.22 -6.36
CA ALA A 188 -28.07 -0.61 -6.86
C ALA A 188 -27.99 -1.58 -8.07
#